data_110dca711cbc5d7126dc898b1735b09a
#
_entry.id   110dca711cbc5d7126dc898b1735b09a
#
_cell.length_a   1.000
_cell.length_b   1.000
_cell.length_c   1.000
_cell.angle_alpha   90.00
_cell.angle_beta   90.00
_cell.angle_gamma   90.00
#
_symmetry.space_group_name_H-M   'P 1'
#
loop_
_entity.id
_entity.type
_entity.pdbx_description
1 polymer ?
#
loop_
_entity_poly.entity_id
_entity_poly.type
_entity_poly.pdbx_seq_one_letter_code
_entity_poly.pdbx_strand_id
1 'polypeptide(L)'
;MGALTPLVLEAVRFGYGSERVLDGLSLRVEAGEGVALLGANGAGKTTLTRLAMALRHPQQGRVVTCGRLTAGKKPEDFADVAGYLFQNPEAQLFARTVRAEVAFGPERMGWHPPRVMEAVDRVLGELGLASDAARHPYDLPGPTRRLVALAAALVGSPRLLILDEPTAGLDRGARVRVAEVVLALRAQGAAVLAVTHDLGFAAEVLDRAVVLEGKRVTRDAPLSDLLGHHPDFPAPPLLDLARRLGLEGVRPAIGTLAPLLTSPPETGTLQA
;
A
#
# COMPACT_ATOMS: atom_id res chain seq x y z
N MET A 1 -22.14 14.48 7.33
CA MET A 1 -20.73 14.55 7.77
C MET A 1 -19.90 14.13 6.57
N GLY A 2 -19.06 15.02 6.01
CA GLY A 2 -18.17 14.67 4.89
C GLY A 2 -17.21 13.55 5.32
N ALA A 3 -16.96 12.62 4.40
CA ALA A 3 -16.00 11.55 4.65
C ALA A 3 -14.63 12.17 4.99
N LEU A 4 -14.01 11.68 6.06
CA LEU A 4 -12.71 12.16 6.51
C LEU A 4 -11.64 11.73 5.49
N THR A 5 -10.91 12.66 4.86
CA THR A 5 -9.80 12.35 3.97
C THR A 5 -8.64 11.73 4.78
N PRO A 6 -8.25 10.46 4.53
CA PRO A 6 -7.25 9.76 5.32
C PRO A 6 -5.85 10.35 5.27
N LEU A 7 -5.44 10.99 4.17
CA LEU A 7 -4.14 11.65 4.09
C LEU A 7 -4.24 12.98 3.33
N VAL A 8 -3.72 14.03 3.95
CA VAL A 8 -3.61 15.37 3.34
C VAL A 8 -2.23 15.94 3.61
N LEU A 9 -1.53 16.30 2.54
CA LEU A 9 -0.31 17.12 2.58
C LEU A 9 -0.63 18.44 1.88
N GLU A 10 -0.24 19.58 2.48
CA GLU A 10 -0.47 20.90 1.89
C GLU A 10 0.82 21.73 1.94
N ALA A 11 1.31 22.10 0.76
CA ALA A 11 2.48 22.93 0.53
C ALA A 11 3.71 22.47 1.35
N VAL A 12 3.89 21.15 1.50
CA VAL A 12 4.90 20.54 2.36
C VAL A 12 6.30 20.79 1.82
N ARG A 13 7.18 21.34 2.67
CA ARG A 13 8.62 21.44 2.44
C ARG A 13 9.36 20.67 3.52
N PHE A 14 10.35 19.90 3.09
CA PHE A 14 11.20 19.12 3.98
C PHE A 14 12.58 18.88 3.38
N GLY A 15 13.59 18.81 4.23
CA GLY A 15 14.96 18.43 3.85
C GLY A 15 15.74 17.86 5.03
N TYR A 16 16.83 17.17 4.71
CA TYR A 16 17.81 16.67 5.68
C TYR A 16 19.02 17.61 5.69
N GLY A 17 19.30 18.26 6.83
CA GLY A 17 20.33 19.29 6.91
C GLY A 17 20.07 20.41 5.89
N SER A 18 21.02 20.66 5.01
CA SER A 18 20.90 21.67 3.93
C SER A 18 20.24 21.14 2.66
N GLU A 19 20.09 19.82 2.53
CA GLU A 19 19.53 19.20 1.33
C GLU A 19 18.00 19.17 1.37
N ARG A 20 17.36 19.93 0.47
CA ARG A 20 15.89 19.88 0.31
C ARG A 20 15.49 18.64 -0.45
N VAL A 21 14.48 17.91 0.07
CA VAL A 21 13.95 16.68 -0.52
C VAL A 21 12.53 16.88 -1.06
N LEU A 22 11.71 17.67 -0.40
CA LEU A 22 10.36 18.04 -0.86
C LEU A 22 10.23 19.56 -0.86
N ASP A 23 9.62 20.14 -1.92
CA ASP A 23 9.50 21.58 -2.11
C ASP A 23 8.09 22.01 -2.52
N GLY A 24 7.25 22.31 -1.54
CA GLY A 24 5.89 22.79 -1.75
C GLY A 24 4.92 21.70 -2.24
N LEU A 25 5.15 20.45 -1.83
CA LEU A 25 4.35 19.29 -2.25
C LEU A 25 2.96 19.32 -1.62
N SER A 26 1.93 19.11 -2.44
CA SER A 26 0.55 18.86 -1.98
C SER A 26 0.05 17.54 -2.54
N LEU A 27 -0.67 16.78 -1.71
CA LEU A 27 -1.25 15.49 -2.05
C LEU A 27 -2.45 15.22 -1.15
N ARG A 28 -3.50 14.62 -1.70
CA ARG A 28 -4.63 14.06 -0.93
C ARG A 28 -4.83 12.61 -1.33
N VAL A 29 -5.19 11.76 -0.37
CA VAL A 29 -5.61 10.39 -0.61
C VAL A 29 -6.95 10.20 0.07
N GLU A 30 -7.97 9.87 -0.72
CA GLU A 30 -9.34 9.78 -0.24
C GLU A 30 -9.66 8.37 0.30
N ALA A 31 -10.77 8.25 1.05
CA ALA A 31 -11.21 6.97 1.60
C ALA A 31 -11.52 5.96 0.48
N GLY A 32 -11.05 4.72 0.63
CA GLY A 32 -11.17 3.67 -0.38
C GLY A 32 -10.23 3.82 -1.59
N GLU A 33 -9.51 4.94 -1.70
CA GLU A 33 -8.61 5.19 -2.82
C GLU A 33 -7.28 4.42 -2.68
N GLY A 34 -6.77 3.88 -3.79
CA GLY A 34 -5.42 3.33 -3.89
C GLY A 34 -4.52 4.20 -4.76
N VAL A 35 -3.46 4.74 -4.18
CA VAL A 35 -2.53 5.65 -4.86
C VAL A 35 -1.13 5.01 -4.97
N ALA A 36 -0.61 4.93 -6.19
CA ALA A 36 0.78 4.59 -6.46
C ALA A 36 1.64 5.86 -6.38
N LEU A 37 2.63 5.88 -5.49
CA LEU A 37 3.62 6.93 -5.42
C LEU A 37 4.85 6.51 -6.21
N LEU A 38 5.03 7.08 -7.39
CA LEU A 38 6.06 6.74 -8.37
C LEU A 38 7.15 7.80 -8.44
N GLY A 39 8.26 7.49 -9.09
CA GLY A 39 9.39 8.39 -9.29
C GLY A 39 10.74 7.70 -9.08
N ALA A 40 11.81 8.33 -9.50
CA ALA A 40 13.18 7.80 -9.40
C ALA A 40 13.62 7.57 -7.94
N ASN A 41 14.68 6.79 -7.75
CA ASN A 41 15.32 6.65 -6.45
C ASN A 41 15.82 8.02 -5.96
N GLY A 42 15.58 8.34 -4.69
CA GLY A 42 15.93 9.65 -4.14
C GLY A 42 14.90 10.77 -4.42
N ALA A 43 13.82 10.53 -5.14
CA ALA A 43 12.79 11.54 -5.44
C ALA A 43 12.02 12.05 -4.20
N GLY A 44 12.18 11.40 -3.04
CA GLY A 44 11.52 11.81 -1.80
C GLY A 44 10.32 10.94 -1.39
N LYS A 45 10.05 9.84 -2.09
CA LYS A 45 8.91 8.94 -1.82
C LYS A 45 8.87 8.45 -0.36
N THR A 46 9.95 7.84 0.11
CA THR A 46 10.07 7.37 1.51
C THR A 46 10.04 8.53 2.51
N THR A 47 10.51 9.73 2.13
CA THR A 47 10.39 10.92 2.98
C THR A 47 8.94 11.33 3.14
N LEU A 48 8.16 11.33 2.05
CA LEU A 48 6.73 11.62 2.09
C LEU A 48 5.98 10.63 3.01
N THR A 49 6.24 9.33 2.86
CA THR A 49 5.59 8.32 3.70
C THR A 49 5.96 8.46 5.18
N ARG A 50 7.22 8.83 5.48
CA ARG A 50 7.66 9.12 6.86
C ARG A 50 6.98 10.35 7.45
N LEU A 51 6.72 11.39 6.66
CA LEU A 51 5.97 12.57 7.09
C LEU A 51 4.50 12.22 7.38
N ALA A 52 3.89 11.39 6.54
CA ALA A 52 2.52 10.92 6.74
C ALA A 52 2.34 10.13 8.04
N MET A 53 3.37 9.43 8.51
CA MET A 53 3.37 8.64 9.75
C MET A 53 3.99 9.36 10.94
N ALA A 54 4.19 10.69 10.88
CA ALA A 54 4.84 11.46 11.93
C ALA A 54 6.24 10.98 12.34
N LEU A 55 6.90 10.12 11.53
CA LEU A 55 8.30 9.72 11.68
C LEU A 55 9.26 10.86 11.38
N ARG A 56 8.79 11.86 10.66
CA ARG A 56 9.41 13.16 10.41
C ARG A 56 8.33 14.23 10.41
N HIS A 57 8.73 15.49 10.62
CA HIS A 57 7.81 16.62 10.62
C HIS A 57 8.17 17.59 9.50
N PRO A 58 7.18 18.16 8.80
CA PRO A 58 7.44 19.12 7.74
C PRO A 58 8.10 20.39 8.32
N GLN A 59 9.02 20.98 7.56
CA GLN A 59 9.63 22.27 7.91
C GLN A 59 8.69 23.44 7.57
N GLN A 60 7.86 23.26 6.53
CA GLN A 60 6.78 24.18 6.13
C GLN A 60 5.60 23.38 5.57
N GLY A 61 4.43 23.99 5.58
CA GLY A 61 3.20 23.33 5.19
C GLY A 61 2.63 22.46 6.32
N ARG A 62 1.68 21.60 6.01
CA ARG A 62 1.06 20.72 7.00
C ARG A 62 0.81 19.33 6.45
N VAL A 63 0.81 18.34 7.33
CA VAL A 63 0.44 16.95 7.07
C VAL A 63 -0.63 16.55 8.06
N VAL A 64 -1.74 16.01 7.54
CA VAL A 64 -2.86 15.51 8.34
C VAL A 64 -3.09 14.06 7.98
N THR A 65 -3.04 13.18 8.97
CA THR A 65 -3.28 11.74 8.81
C THR A 65 -4.52 11.35 9.61
N CYS A 66 -5.52 10.82 8.92
CA CYS A 66 -6.82 10.43 9.49
C CYS A 66 -7.43 11.54 10.38
N GLY A 67 -7.35 12.80 9.92
CA GLY A 67 -7.88 13.99 10.62
C GLY A 67 -7.00 14.52 11.76
N ARG A 68 -5.83 13.92 12.00
CA ARG A 68 -4.88 14.35 13.03
C ARG A 68 -3.68 15.03 12.40
N LEU A 69 -3.35 16.24 12.85
CA LEU A 69 -2.13 16.95 12.42
C LEU A 69 -0.89 16.18 12.92
N THR A 70 0.09 15.93 12.03
CA THR A 70 1.31 15.18 12.40
C THR A 70 2.32 16.03 13.18
N ALA A 71 2.28 17.35 13.04
CA ALA A 71 3.19 18.25 13.73
C ALA A 71 3.08 18.10 15.25
N GLY A 72 4.22 17.87 15.94
CA GLY A 72 4.28 17.66 17.37
C GLY A 72 3.74 16.32 17.88
N LYS A 73 3.37 15.42 16.98
CA LYS A 73 2.88 14.06 17.29
C LYS A 73 3.98 13.03 17.06
N LYS A 74 3.82 11.86 17.66
CA LYS A 74 4.68 10.70 17.46
C LYS A 74 3.96 9.64 16.61
N PRO A 75 4.69 8.68 16.01
CA PRO A 75 4.09 7.61 15.22
C PRO A 75 3.01 6.81 15.99
N GLU A 76 3.23 6.56 17.27
CA GLU A 76 2.29 5.86 18.15
C GLU A 76 0.92 6.56 18.29
N ASP A 77 0.85 7.87 18.09
CA ASP A 77 -0.41 8.64 18.09
C ASP A 77 -1.31 8.30 16.89
N PHE A 78 -0.80 7.54 15.92
CA PHE A 78 -1.51 7.13 14.71
C PHE A 78 -1.71 5.61 14.59
N ALA A 79 -1.19 4.82 15.53
CA ALA A 79 -1.23 3.35 15.48
C ALA A 79 -2.65 2.76 15.42
N ASP A 80 -3.64 3.49 15.92
CA ASP A 80 -5.05 3.09 15.91
C ASP A 80 -5.77 3.36 14.57
N VAL A 81 -5.16 4.15 13.67
CA VAL A 81 -5.79 4.58 12.42
C VAL A 81 -4.93 4.36 11.18
N ALA A 82 -3.63 4.14 11.33
CA ALA A 82 -2.72 3.99 10.21
C ALA A 82 -1.76 2.81 10.40
N GLY A 83 -1.52 2.06 9.33
CA GLY A 83 -0.53 0.99 9.24
C GLY A 83 0.60 1.38 8.28
N TYR A 84 1.83 0.94 8.58
CA TYR A 84 2.99 1.21 7.73
C TYR A 84 3.86 -0.03 7.56
N LEU A 85 4.10 -0.42 6.33
CA LEU A 85 5.10 -1.42 5.96
C LEU A 85 6.36 -0.67 5.47
N PHE A 86 7.48 -0.81 6.20
CA PHE A 86 8.76 -0.24 5.80
C PHE A 86 9.38 -0.99 4.62
N GLN A 87 10.20 -0.28 3.84
CA GLN A 87 11.00 -0.86 2.75
C GLN A 87 11.91 -2.00 3.26
N ASN A 88 12.52 -1.83 4.42
CA ASN A 88 13.26 -2.90 5.12
C ASN A 88 12.41 -3.43 6.27
N PRO A 89 11.72 -4.58 6.11
CA PRO A 89 10.88 -5.15 7.15
C PRO A 89 11.68 -5.64 8.36
N GLU A 90 12.96 -5.97 8.21
CA GLU A 90 13.81 -6.41 9.31
C GLU A 90 14.01 -5.31 10.36
N ALA A 91 14.02 -4.04 9.95
CA ALA A 91 14.08 -2.91 10.87
C ALA A 91 12.80 -2.73 11.72
N GLN A 92 11.75 -3.46 11.40
CA GLN A 92 10.43 -3.37 12.03
C GLN A 92 10.16 -4.51 13.02
N LEU A 93 10.77 -5.70 12.78
CA LEU A 93 10.51 -6.91 13.56
C LEU A 93 11.40 -6.99 14.82
N PHE A 94 10.80 -7.32 15.97
CA PHE A 94 11.50 -7.38 17.26
C PHE A 94 10.98 -8.45 18.22
N ALA A 95 9.78 -9.01 17.99
CA ALA A 95 9.18 -9.97 18.90
C ALA A 95 9.78 -11.39 18.75
N ARG A 96 9.56 -12.23 19.75
CA ARG A 96 10.09 -13.61 19.79
C ARG A 96 9.31 -14.58 18.90
N THR A 97 8.07 -14.26 18.54
CA THR A 97 7.23 -15.10 17.65
C THR A 97 6.46 -14.21 16.68
N VAL A 98 6.10 -14.78 15.53
CA VAL A 98 5.24 -14.11 14.53
C VAL A 98 3.94 -13.66 15.17
N ARG A 99 3.30 -14.49 15.98
CA ARG A 99 2.06 -14.15 16.70
C ARG A 99 2.25 -12.94 17.61
N ALA A 100 3.31 -12.91 18.40
CA ALA A 100 3.61 -11.81 19.31
C ALA A 100 3.93 -10.52 18.55
N GLU A 101 4.59 -10.60 17.41
CA GLU A 101 4.86 -9.46 16.55
C GLU A 101 3.58 -8.79 16.06
N VAL A 102 2.65 -9.60 15.56
CA VAL A 102 1.37 -9.11 15.03
C VAL A 102 0.44 -8.64 16.15
N ALA A 103 0.47 -9.29 17.31
CA ALA A 103 -0.34 -8.91 18.48
C ALA A 103 0.10 -7.60 19.14
N PHE A 104 1.36 -7.20 19.00
CA PHE A 104 1.95 -6.09 19.72
C PHE A 104 1.18 -4.78 19.61
N GLY A 105 0.82 -4.37 18.39
CA GLY A 105 0.06 -3.14 18.17
C GLY A 105 -1.29 -3.13 18.90
N PRO A 106 -2.18 -4.09 18.64
CA PRO A 106 -3.45 -4.24 19.35
C PRO A 106 -3.34 -4.30 20.87
N GLU A 107 -2.36 -5.03 21.42
CA GLU A 107 -2.10 -5.10 22.86
C GLU A 107 -1.71 -3.73 23.43
N ARG A 108 -0.81 -2.99 22.74
CA ARG A 108 -0.40 -1.63 23.14
C ARG A 108 -1.55 -0.62 23.04
N MET A 109 -2.50 -0.83 22.15
CA MET A 109 -3.73 -0.06 22.06
C MET A 109 -4.77 -0.45 23.12
N GLY A 110 -4.49 -1.42 23.98
CA GLY A 110 -5.38 -1.86 25.07
C GLY A 110 -6.58 -2.69 24.59
N TRP A 111 -6.46 -3.40 23.47
CA TRP A 111 -7.53 -4.28 23.02
C TRP A 111 -7.73 -5.45 23.99
N HIS A 112 -8.98 -5.88 24.15
CA HIS A 112 -9.29 -7.05 24.95
C HIS A 112 -8.68 -8.33 24.34
N PRO A 113 -8.06 -9.24 25.13
CA PRO A 113 -7.34 -10.40 24.63
C PRO A 113 -8.06 -11.27 23.59
N PRO A 114 -9.35 -11.65 23.74
CA PRO A 114 -10.07 -12.36 22.69
C PRO A 114 -10.11 -11.64 21.34
N ARG A 115 -10.30 -10.32 21.33
CA ARG A 115 -10.26 -9.51 20.11
C ARG A 115 -8.89 -9.48 19.47
N VAL A 116 -7.82 -9.42 20.28
CA VAL A 116 -6.43 -9.51 19.77
C VAL A 116 -6.23 -10.85 19.08
N MET A 117 -6.60 -11.96 19.73
CA MET A 117 -6.45 -13.30 19.17
C MET A 117 -7.18 -13.44 17.83
N GLU A 118 -8.45 -13.04 17.78
CA GLU A 118 -9.27 -13.09 16.56
C GLU A 118 -8.63 -12.29 15.41
N ALA A 119 -8.21 -11.05 15.69
CA ALA A 119 -7.58 -10.21 14.67
C ALA A 119 -6.25 -10.76 14.18
N VAL A 120 -5.43 -11.31 15.07
CA VAL A 120 -4.15 -11.95 14.74
C VAL A 120 -4.38 -13.22 13.91
N ASP A 121 -5.27 -14.11 14.34
CA ASP A 121 -5.55 -15.36 13.62
C ASP A 121 -6.11 -15.06 12.21
N ARG A 122 -6.98 -14.09 12.08
CA ARG A 122 -7.52 -13.63 10.80
C ARG A 122 -6.39 -13.18 9.86
N VAL A 123 -5.56 -12.23 10.25
CA VAL A 123 -4.54 -11.66 9.36
C VAL A 123 -3.42 -12.66 9.04
N LEU A 124 -3.06 -13.54 9.99
CA LEU A 124 -2.10 -14.62 9.74
C LEU A 124 -2.68 -15.63 8.74
N GLY A 125 -3.97 -15.94 8.83
CA GLY A 125 -4.66 -16.81 7.86
C GLY A 125 -4.69 -16.20 6.47
N GLU A 126 -5.10 -14.95 6.35
CA GLU A 126 -5.18 -14.20 5.08
C GLU A 126 -3.83 -14.13 4.35
N LEU A 127 -2.72 -13.98 5.09
CA LEU A 127 -1.37 -13.91 4.52
C LEU A 127 -0.65 -15.27 4.43
N GLY A 128 -1.30 -16.37 4.85
CA GLY A 128 -0.72 -17.72 4.81
C GLY A 128 0.40 -17.94 5.83
N LEU A 129 0.36 -17.24 6.97
CA LEU A 129 1.36 -17.30 8.04
C LEU A 129 0.92 -18.13 9.25
N ALA A 130 -0.25 -18.77 9.21
CA ALA A 130 -0.82 -19.49 10.35
C ALA A 130 0.12 -20.59 10.89
N SER A 131 0.80 -21.34 10.02
CA SER A 131 1.77 -22.38 10.39
C SER A 131 3.06 -21.83 11.01
N ASP A 132 3.38 -20.57 10.75
CA ASP A 132 4.59 -19.91 11.25
C ASP A 132 4.36 -19.12 12.55
N ALA A 133 3.12 -19.08 13.05
CA ALA A 133 2.70 -18.23 14.17
C ALA A 133 3.58 -18.35 15.44
N ALA A 134 4.08 -19.57 15.73
CA ALA A 134 4.94 -19.84 16.90
C ALA A 134 6.45 -19.67 16.60
N ARG A 135 6.84 -19.47 15.34
CA ARG A 135 8.25 -19.34 14.95
C ARG A 135 8.79 -17.96 15.27
N HIS A 136 10.10 -17.88 15.47
CA HIS A 136 10.78 -16.59 15.55
C HIS A 136 10.81 -15.92 14.15
N PRO A 137 10.49 -14.63 14.01
CA PRO A 137 10.48 -13.97 12.70
C PRO A 137 11.80 -14.10 11.93
N TYR A 138 12.93 -14.05 12.62
CA TYR A 138 14.25 -14.16 11.99
C TYR A 138 14.64 -15.58 11.54
N ASP A 139 13.90 -16.61 11.96
CA ASP A 139 14.05 -17.98 11.44
C ASP A 139 13.29 -18.17 10.10
N LEU A 140 12.58 -17.15 9.64
CA LEU A 140 11.82 -17.18 8.42
C LEU A 140 12.65 -16.61 7.25
N PRO A 141 12.38 -17.04 6.00
CA PRO A 141 12.93 -16.40 4.80
C PRO A 141 12.58 -14.91 4.74
N GLY A 142 13.44 -14.09 4.12
CA GLY A 142 13.21 -12.65 3.96
C GLY A 142 11.84 -12.27 3.41
N PRO A 143 11.35 -12.92 2.33
CA PRO A 143 10.00 -12.70 1.82
C PRO A 143 8.91 -12.96 2.87
N THR A 144 9.03 -14.03 3.65
CA THR A 144 8.06 -14.35 4.71
C THR A 144 8.12 -13.34 5.86
N ARG A 145 9.32 -12.83 6.21
CA ARG A 145 9.46 -11.73 7.18
C ARG A 145 8.71 -10.47 6.73
N ARG A 146 8.71 -10.17 5.43
CA ARG A 146 7.93 -9.06 4.86
C ARG A 146 6.42 -9.25 5.08
N LEU A 147 5.92 -10.47 4.89
CA LEU A 147 4.51 -10.77 5.18
C LEU A 147 4.17 -10.63 6.67
N VAL A 148 5.09 -10.98 7.58
CA VAL A 148 4.91 -10.76 9.02
C VAL A 148 4.81 -9.27 9.35
N ALA A 149 5.70 -8.44 8.81
CA ALA A 149 5.65 -6.99 8.99
C ALA A 149 4.37 -6.38 8.40
N LEU A 150 3.92 -6.89 7.24
CA LEU A 150 2.64 -6.49 6.65
C LEU A 150 1.46 -6.90 7.53
N ALA A 151 1.47 -8.12 8.10
CA ALA A 151 0.44 -8.58 9.04
C ALA A 151 0.32 -7.63 10.25
N ALA A 152 1.46 -7.21 10.82
CA ALA A 152 1.50 -6.27 11.92
C ALA A 152 0.93 -4.88 11.54
N ALA A 153 1.12 -4.43 10.29
CA ALA A 153 0.55 -3.19 9.79
C ALA A 153 -0.97 -3.27 9.53
N LEU A 154 -1.49 -4.48 9.24
CA LEU A 154 -2.89 -4.74 8.86
C LEU A 154 -3.80 -5.11 10.02
N VAL A 155 -3.27 -5.69 11.10
CA VAL A 155 -4.05 -6.32 12.17
C VAL A 155 -5.09 -5.39 12.81
N GLY A 156 -4.78 -4.09 12.87
CA GLY A 156 -5.66 -3.04 13.39
C GLY A 156 -6.77 -2.61 12.43
N SER A 157 -6.83 -3.14 11.20
CA SER A 157 -7.73 -2.67 10.13
C SER A 157 -7.61 -1.14 9.93
N PRO A 158 -6.43 -0.65 9.52
CA PRO A 158 -6.16 0.79 9.47
C PRO A 158 -7.04 1.51 8.43
N ARG A 159 -7.34 2.79 8.68
CA ARG A 159 -8.01 3.67 7.71
C ARG A 159 -7.06 4.18 6.62
N LEU A 160 -5.76 4.22 6.93
CA LEU A 160 -4.69 4.53 5.99
C LEU A 160 -3.63 3.43 6.07
N LEU A 161 -3.36 2.76 4.98
CA LEU A 161 -2.27 1.81 4.85
C LEU A 161 -1.19 2.39 3.94
N ILE A 162 0.03 2.52 4.45
CA ILE A 162 1.19 2.94 3.68
C ILE A 162 2.09 1.73 3.45
N LEU A 163 2.42 1.48 2.18
CA LEU A 163 3.22 0.34 1.75
C LEU A 163 4.49 0.84 1.03
N ASP A 164 5.65 0.45 1.53
CA ASP A 164 6.93 0.72 0.85
C ASP A 164 7.50 -0.60 0.32
N GLU A 165 7.41 -0.82 -1.00
CA GLU A 165 7.80 -2.02 -1.74
C GLU A 165 7.15 -3.33 -1.21
N PRO A 166 5.81 -3.43 -1.16
CA PRO A 166 5.12 -4.54 -0.49
C PRO A 166 5.39 -5.91 -1.11
N THR A 167 5.68 -5.99 -2.41
CA THR A 167 5.82 -7.24 -3.17
C THR A 167 7.27 -7.65 -3.41
N ALA A 168 8.25 -6.86 -2.94
CA ALA A 168 9.66 -7.12 -3.21
C ALA A 168 10.10 -8.50 -2.67
N GLY A 169 10.62 -9.34 -3.56
CA GLY A 169 11.09 -10.69 -3.25
C GLY A 169 10.00 -11.74 -3.00
N LEU A 170 8.72 -11.39 -3.09
CA LEU A 170 7.62 -12.36 -2.94
C LEU A 170 7.49 -13.25 -4.18
N ASP A 171 7.15 -14.51 -3.96
CA ASP A 171 6.67 -15.38 -5.03
C ASP A 171 5.27 -14.95 -5.50
N ARG A 172 4.81 -15.56 -6.60
CA ARG A 172 3.51 -15.24 -7.19
C ARG A 172 2.34 -15.49 -6.22
N GLY A 173 2.37 -16.57 -5.45
CA GLY A 173 1.29 -16.91 -4.52
C GLY A 173 1.19 -15.91 -3.37
N ALA A 174 2.31 -15.53 -2.78
CA ALA A 174 2.37 -14.51 -1.75
C ALA A 174 1.94 -13.13 -2.28
N ARG A 175 2.36 -12.77 -3.50
CA ARG A 175 1.94 -11.52 -4.15
C ARG A 175 0.42 -11.43 -4.35
N VAL A 176 -0.21 -12.53 -4.79
CA VAL A 176 -1.69 -12.61 -4.95
C VAL A 176 -2.37 -12.38 -3.60
N ARG A 177 -1.95 -13.06 -2.53
CA ARG A 177 -2.52 -12.85 -1.18
C ARG A 177 -2.38 -11.41 -0.70
N VAL A 178 -1.22 -10.77 -0.95
CA VAL A 178 -1.04 -9.35 -0.61
C VAL A 178 -2.02 -8.47 -1.40
N ALA A 179 -2.21 -8.73 -2.70
CA ALA A 179 -3.16 -8.00 -3.52
C ALA A 179 -4.61 -8.16 -3.01
N GLU A 180 -5.02 -9.40 -2.71
CA GLU A 180 -6.35 -9.71 -2.17
C GLU A 180 -6.63 -8.97 -0.85
N VAL A 181 -5.67 -8.99 0.08
CA VAL A 181 -5.82 -8.31 1.38
C VAL A 181 -5.89 -6.80 1.21
N VAL A 182 -5.07 -6.21 0.31
CA VAL A 182 -5.11 -4.77 0.02
C VAL A 182 -6.45 -4.38 -0.61
N LEU A 183 -6.97 -5.16 -1.56
CA LEU A 183 -8.27 -4.92 -2.17
C LEU A 183 -9.42 -5.04 -1.16
N ALA A 184 -9.39 -6.06 -0.31
CA ALA A 184 -10.39 -6.24 0.75
C ALA A 184 -10.40 -5.08 1.74
N LEU A 185 -9.23 -4.60 2.14
CA LEU A 185 -9.10 -3.44 3.04
C LEU A 185 -9.65 -2.16 2.38
N ARG A 186 -9.35 -1.94 1.10
CA ARG A 186 -9.88 -0.80 0.33
C ARG A 186 -11.40 -0.86 0.16
N ALA A 187 -11.94 -2.05 -0.08
CA ALA A 187 -13.39 -2.25 -0.17
C ALA A 187 -14.11 -1.90 1.15
N GLN A 188 -13.42 -1.95 2.28
CA GLN A 188 -13.90 -1.49 3.60
C GLN A 188 -13.72 0.02 3.80
N GLY A 189 -13.23 0.75 2.80
CA GLY A 189 -13.07 2.20 2.84
C GLY A 189 -11.69 2.70 3.27
N ALA A 190 -10.72 1.82 3.50
CA ALA A 190 -9.36 2.25 3.80
C ALA A 190 -8.67 2.85 2.58
N ALA A 191 -7.90 3.92 2.80
CA ALA A 191 -6.98 4.47 1.80
C ALA A 191 -5.67 3.68 1.77
N VAL A 192 -5.09 3.51 0.59
CA VAL A 192 -3.78 2.87 0.41
C VAL A 192 -2.85 3.79 -0.36
N LEU A 193 -1.68 4.08 0.22
CA LEU A 193 -0.58 4.75 -0.47
C LEU A 193 0.58 3.77 -0.62
N ALA A 194 0.90 3.36 -1.84
CA ALA A 194 1.97 2.40 -2.09
C ALA A 194 3.12 3.02 -2.89
N VAL A 195 4.33 2.91 -2.36
CA VAL A 195 5.58 3.10 -3.12
C VAL A 195 5.95 1.74 -3.68
N THR A 196 6.00 1.60 -5.00
CA THR A 196 6.37 0.33 -5.62
C THR A 196 6.95 0.51 -7.02
N HIS A 197 7.85 -0.40 -7.41
CA HIS A 197 8.31 -0.59 -8.77
C HIS A 197 7.59 -1.75 -9.49
N ASP A 198 6.75 -2.51 -8.77
CA ASP A 198 5.91 -3.56 -9.35
C ASP A 198 4.64 -2.93 -9.96
N LEU A 199 4.77 -2.50 -11.23
CA LEU A 199 3.65 -1.90 -11.97
C LEU A 199 2.49 -2.87 -12.18
N GLY A 200 2.75 -4.19 -12.19
CA GLY A 200 1.71 -5.21 -12.26
C GLY A 200 0.86 -5.23 -10.99
N PHE A 201 1.49 -5.22 -9.82
CA PHE A 201 0.79 -5.08 -8.55
C PHE A 201 0.05 -3.74 -8.45
N ALA A 202 0.70 -2.65 -8.85
CA ALA A 202 0.05 -1.34 -8.85
C ALA A 202 -1.22 -1.32 -9.71
N ALA A 203 -1.15 -1.83 -10.94
CA ALA A 203 -2.30 -1.90 -11.85
C ALA A 203 -3.45 -2.78 -11.33
N GLU A 204 -3.13 -3.80 -10.53
CA GLU A 204 -4.10 -4.70 -9.92
C GLU A 204 -4.84 -4.08 -8.74
N VAL A 205 -4.14 -3.31 -7.89
CA VAL A 205 -4.69 -2.89 -6.59
C VAL A 205 -4.84 -1.38 -6.39
N LEU A 206 -4.30 -0.53 -7.29
CA LEU A 206 -4.31 0.92 -7.17
C LEU A 206 -5.06 1.57 -8.33
N ASP A 207 -5.57 2.78 -8.14
CA ASP A 207 -6.40 3.47 -9.14
C ASP A 207 -5.70 4.66 -9.77
N ARG A 208 -4.88 5.35 -8.97
CA ARG A 208 -4.26 6.63 -9.30
C ARG A 208 -2.76 6.57 -9.10
N ALA A 209 -2.02 7.31 -9.90
CA ALA A 209 -0.58 7.48 -9.75
C ALA A 209 -0.23 8.94 -9.49
N VAL A 210 0.69 9.13 -8.55
CA VAL A 210 1.33 10.41 -8.25
C VAL A 210 2.83 10.25 -8.51
N VAL A 211 3.36 11.03 -9.44
CA VAL A 211 4.78 10.98 -9.82
C VAL A 211 5.54 12.09 -9.13
N LEU A 212 6.57 11.70 -8.39
CA LEU A 212 7.51 12.63 -7.75
C LEU A 212 8.77 12.80 -8.63
N GLU A 213 9.01 14.02 -9.07
CA GLU A 213 10.21 14.43 -9.78
C GLU A 213 10.61 15.84 -9.36
N GLY A 214 11.91 16.13 -9.35
CA GLY A 214 12.38 17.48 -9.00
C GLY A 214 11.86 17.99 -7.66
N LYS A 215 11.62 17.07 -6.69
CA LYS A 215 11.14 17.38 -5.33
C LYS A 215 9.65 17.80 -5.25
N ARG A 216 8.90 17.63 -6.32
CA ARG A 216 7.48 18.04 -6.46
C ARG A 216 6.66 16.94 -7.09
N VAL A 217 5.35 17.05 -6.99
CA VAL A 217 4.42 16.28 -7.81
C VAL A 217 4.43 16.86 -9.23
N THR A 218 4.81 16.05 -10.21
CA THR A 218 4.84 16.44 -11.62
C THR A 218 3.63 15.90 -12.39
N ARG A 219 3.08 14.77 -11.92
CA ARG A 219 1.87 14.15 -12.46
C ARG A 219 1.00 13.61 -11.36
N ASP A 220 -0.29 13.71 -11.56
CA ASP A 220 -1.33 13.18 -10.67
C ASP A 220 -2.52 12.82 -11.59
N ALA A 221 -2.68 11.52 -11.86
CA ALA A 221 -3.61 11.03 -12.87
C ALA A 221 -4.08 9.59 -12.57
N PRO A 222 -5.17 9.11 -13.20
CA PRO A 222 -5.49 7.69 -13.18
C PRO A 222 -4.28 6.85 -13.58
N LEU A 223 -4.06 5.74 -12.86
CA LEU A 223 -2.90 4.89 -13.11
C LEU A 223 -2.93 4.29 -14.53
N SER A 224 -4.12 4.00 -15.05
CA SER A 224 -4.34 3.54 -16.42
C SER A 224 -3.79 4.50 -17.47
N ASP A 225 -3.87 5.80 -17.22
CA ASP A 225 -3.45 6.83 -18.18
C ASP A 225 -1.93 7.01 -18.20
N LEU A 226 -1.26 6.55 -17.14
CA LEU A 226 0.21 6.63 -17.02
C LEU A 226 0.88 5.39 -17.59
N LEU A 227 0.37 4.20 -17.26
CA LEU A 227 0.97 2.93 -17.67
C LEU A 227 0.91 2.73 -19.18
N GLY A 228 2.07 2.51 -19.80
CA GLY A 228 2.21 2.32 -21.24
C GLY A 228 2.12 3.61 -22.08
N HIS A 229 1.89 4.77 -21.46
CA HIS A 229 1.89 6.06 -22.12
C HIS A 229 3.05 6.96 -21.68
N HIS A 230 3.79 6.54 -20.66
CA HIS A 230 4.97 7.22 -20.16
C HIS A 230 6.21 6.33 -20.33
N PRO A 231 7.34 6.84 -20.81
CA PRO A 231 8.53 6.03 -21.10
C PRO A 231 9.06 5.27 -19.87
N ASP A 232 8.96 5.85 -18.69
CA ASP A 232 9.44 5.25 -17.44
C ASP A 232 8.44 4.27 -16.81
N PHE A 233 7.19 4.20 -17.32
CA PHE A 233 6.12 3.37 -16.77
C PHE A 233 5.48 2.50 -17.87
N PRO A 234 6.18 1.43 -18.32
CA PRO A 234 5.65 0.53 -19.34
C PRO A 234 4.36 -0.15 -18.87
N ALA A 235 3.48 -0.50 -19.81
CA ALA A 235 2.30 -1.27 -19.48
C ALA A 235 2.70 -2.67 -18.98
N PRO A 236 2.18 -3.12 -17.82
CA PRO A 236 2.33 -4.51 -17.42
C PRO A 236 1.73 -5.46 -18.48
N PRO A 237 2.29 -6.67 -18.67
CA PRO A 237 1.82 -7.60 -19.71
C PRO A 237 0.32 -7.89 -19.69
N LEU A 238 -0.27 -8.04 -18.50
CA LEU A 238 -1.72 -8.28 -18.36
C LEU A 238 -2.55 -7.05 -18.73
N LEU A 239 -2.07 -5.85 -18.45
CA LEU A 239 -2.74 -4.61 -18.84
C LEU A 239 -2.69 -4.42 -20.36
N ASP A 240 -1.53 -4.69 -20.98
CA ASP A 240 -1.38 -4.65 -22.43
C ASP A 240 -2.29 -5.67 -23.13
N LEU A 241 -2.36 -6.90 -22.59
CA LEU A 241 -3.27 -7.94 -23.09
C LEU A 241 -4.74 -7.50 -22.95
N ALA A 242 -5.15 -6.96 -21.80
CA ALA A 242 -6.53 -6.51 -21.58
C ALA A 242 -6.91 -5.41 -22.60
N ARG A 243 -6.04 -4.45 -22.86
CA ARG A 243 -6.25 -3.41 -23.87
C ARG A 243 -6.39 -3.96 -25.27
N ARG A 244 -5.53 -4.90 -25.67
CA ARG A 244 -5.61 -5.57 -27.00
C ARG A 244 -6.89 -6.36 -27.20
N LEU A 245 -7.48 -6.83 -26.11
CA LEU A 245 -8.76 -7.55 -26.12
C LEU A 245 -9.98 -6.62 -25.97
N GLY A 246 -9.79 -5.29 -25.89
CA GLY A 246 -10.87 -4.33 -25.71
C GLY A 246 -11.55 -4.39 -24.34
N LEU A 247 -10.86 -4.96 -23.32
CA LEU A 247 -11.35 -5.10 -21.95
C LEU A 247 -11.01 -3.85 -21.14
N GLU A 248 -11.43 -2.70 -21.61
CA GLU A 248 -11.22 -1.41 -20.91
C GLU A 248 -12.00 -1.40 -19.59
N GLY A 249 -11.35 -0.90 -18.51
CA GLY A 249 -11.96 -0.83 -17.18
C GLY A 249 -11.89 -2.12 -16.36
N VAL A 250 -11.41 -3.22 -16.92
CA VAL A 250 -11.16 -4.47 -16.16
C VAL A 250 -9.79 -4.38 -15.49
N ARG A 251 -9.72 -4.60 -14.18
CA ARG A 251 -8.45 -4.69 -13.47
C ARG A 251 -7.64 -5.87 -14.01
N PRO A 252 -6.37 -5.67 -14.39
CA PRO A 252 -5.57 -6.69 -15.06
C PRO A 252 -5.01 -7.73 -14.07
N ALA A 253 -5.89 -8.43 -13.37
CA ALA A 253 -5.53 -9.55 -12.51
C ALA A 253 -5.77 -10.88 -13.25
N ILE A 254 -4.94 -11.90 -12.99
CA ILE A 254 -5.11 -13.22 -13.63
C ILE A 254 -6.49 -13.80 -13.31
N GLY A 255 -6.94 -13.68 -12.05
CA GLY A 255 -8.26 -14.14 -11.63
C GLY A 255 -9.41 -13.45 -12.35
N THR A 256 -9.22 -12.21 -12.80
CA THR A 256 -10.22 -11.44 -13.54
C THR A 256 -10.20 -11.75 -15.03
N LEU A 257 -9.02 -11.96 -15.62
CA LEU A 257 -8.86 -12.19 -17.05
C LEU A 257 -9.02 -13.66 -17.46
N ALA A 258 -8.61 -14.62 -16.62
CA ALA A 258 -8.68 -16.04 -16.95
C ALA A 258 -10.10 -16.53 -17.33
N PRO A 259 -11.18 -16.18 -16.61
CA PRO A 259 -12.55 -16.55 -17.02
C PRO A 259 -12.95 -15.97 -18.38
N LEU A 260 -12.49 -14.74 -18.69
CA LEU A 260 -12.81 -14.08 -19.96
C LEU A 260 -12.06 -14.69 -21.15
N LEU A 261 -10.87 -15.25 -20.90
CA LEU A 261 -10.05 -15.92 -21.93
C LEU A 261 -10.48 -17.35 -22.19
N THR A 262 -11.18 -18.00 -21.24
CA THR A 262 -11.63 -19.39 -21.34
C THR A 262 -13.08 -19.52 -21.80
N SER A 263 -13.85 -18.44 -21.81
CA SER A 263 -15.20 -18.43 -22.37
C SER A 263 -15.11 -18.55 -23.90
N PRO A 264 -15.81 -19.52 -24.56
CA PRO A 264 -15.87 -19.54 -26.02
C PRO A 264 -16.49 -18.22 -26.50
N PRO A 265 -16.06 -17.68 -27.65
CA PRO A 265 -16.67 -16.48 -28.21
C PRO A 265 -18.16 -16.76 -28.39
N GLU A 266 -19.00 -15.87 -27.85
CA GLU A 266 -20.43 -15.93 -28.18
C GLU A 266 -20.54 -15.87 -29.71
N THR A 267 -20.96 -16.99 -30.31
CA THR A 267 -21.25 -17.07 -31.72
C THR A 267 -22.44 -16.15 -32.00
N GLY A 268 -22.12 -14.89 -32.30
CA GLY A 268 -23.09 -13.95 -32.84
C GLY A 268 -23.66 -14.58 -34.10
N THR A 269 -24.92 -14.92 -34.02
CA THR A 269 -25.71 -15.41 -35.16
C THR A 269 -25.67 -14.32 -36.23
N LEU A 270 -24.82 -14.51 -37.24
CA LEU A 270 -24.93 -13.80 -38.49
C LEU A 270 -26.27 -14.27 -39.11
N GLN A 271 -27.32 -13.48 -38.91
CA GLN A 271 -28.53 -13.60 -39.72
C GLN A 271 -28.19 -13.04 -41.09
N ALA A 272 -28.36 -13.92 -42.08
CA ALA A 272 -28.28 -13.64 -43.52
C ALA A 272 -29.39 -12.70 -43.97
#